data_53afa4f97ae5a887d500dad71233297d
#
_entry.id   53afa4f97ae5a887d500dad71233297d
#
_cell.length_a   1.000
_cell.length_b   1.000
_cell.length_c   1.000
_cell.angle_alpha   90.00
_cell.angle_beta   90.00
_cell.angle_gamma   90.00
#
_symmetry.space_group_name_H-M   'P 1'
#
loop_
_entity.id
_entity.type
_entity.pdbx_description
1 polymer ?
#
loop_
_entity_poly.entity_id
_entity_poly.type
_entity_poly.pdbx_seq_one_letter_code
_entity_poly.pdbx_strand_id
1 'polypeptide(L)'
;AAALEREITPKAEADRVKILRDTKGFDAFKVRAGAEVGRNQDEWPGRTEEIIPTIRKELGADVDLLVDANSCYSPDRAIEVGHILQDNGYCHYEEPCPYWELEQTKLVTDALQINVTGGEQDCDLPTWRRMIEMRAVDIIQPDILYLGGINRTLRVVEMAISAGLPVTPHCANLSMVTLFTMHLLKAIPNAGKYLEFSIEGSDYYPWQDGLFIESPYNIEDGHAYV
;
A
#
# COMPACT_ATOMS: atom_id res chain seq x y z
N ALA A 1 10.40 14.84 -13.02
CA ALA A 1 8.97 14.62 -13.07
C ALA A 1 8.29 15.98 -13.11
N ALA A 2 7.35 16.21 -14.02
CA ALA A 2 6.52 17.41 -13.96
C ALA A 2 5.76 17.34 -12.63
N ALA A 3 5.86 18.41 -11.83
CA ALA A 3 5.05 18.51 -10.63
C ALA A 3 3.58 18.44 -11.06
N LEU A 4 2.80 17.58 -10.41
CA LEU A 4 1.38 17.51 -10.63
C LEU A 4 0.78 18.88 -10.31
N GLU A 5 -0.02 19.42 -11.21
CA GLU A 5 -0.70 20.72 -10.99
C GLU A 5 -1.90 20.60 -10.03
N ARG A 6 -2.02 19.49 -9.29
CA ARG A 6 -3.11 19.30 -8.32
C ARG A 6 -2.70 19.80 -6.93
N GLU A 7 -3.67 20.30 -6.23
CA GLU A 7 -3.50 20.65 -4.81
C GLU A 7 -3.32 19.38 -3.99
N ILE A 8 -2.27 19.34 -3.16
CA ILE A 8 -1.89 18.19 -2.32
C ILE A 8 -2.10 18.43 -0.82
N THR A 9 -2.86 19.47 -0.45
CA THR A 9 -3.19 19.71 0.96
C THR A 9 -3.97 18.54 1.55
N PRO A 10 -3.87 18.26 2.86
CA PRO A 10 -4.64 17.21 3.53
C PRO A 10 -6.14 17.29 3.25
N LYS A 11 -6.70 18.50 3.19
CA LYS A 11 -8.11 18.70 2.87
C LYS A 11 -8.45 18.36 1.41
N ALA A 12 -7.62 18.77 0.46
CA ALA A 12 -7.83 18.45 -0.96
C ALA A 12 -7.74 16.94 -1.22
N GLU A 13 -6.79 16.26 -0.58
CA GLU A 13 -6.71 14.80 -0.66
C GLU A 13 -7.94 14.12 -0.02
N ALA A 14 -8.40 14.61 1.14
CA ALA A 14 -9.61 14.09 1.77
C ALA A 14 -10.86 14.27 0.89
N ASP A 15 -11.01 15.43 0.25
CA ASP A 15 -12.11 15.68 -0.69
C ASP A 15 -12.04 14.76 -1.92
N ARG A 16 -10.84 14.53 -2.46
CA ARG A 16 -10.62 13.63 -3.58
C ARG A 16 -11.02 12.19 -3.25
N VAL A 17 -10.55 11.63 -2.15
CA VAL A 17 -10.91 10.26 -1.76
C VAL A 17 -12.38 10.13 -1.43
N LYS A 18 -13.02 11.16 -0.87
CA LYS A 18 -14.46 11.19 -0.65
C LYS A 18 -15.26 11.13 -1.95
N ILE A 19 -14.86 11.90 -2.97
CA ILE A 19 -15.49 11.84 -4.30
C ILE A 19 -15.37 10.42 -4.87
N LEU A 20 -14.22 9.77 -4.74
CA LEU A 20 -14.02 8.39 -5.22
C LEU A 20 -14.89 7.38 -4.46
N ARG A 21 -15.00 7.50 -3.13
CA ARG A 21 -15.94 6.71 -2.34
C ARG A 21 -17.38 6.86 -2.86
N ASP A 22 -17.82 8.10 -3.00
CA ASP A 22 -19.22 8.42 -3.33
C ASP A 22 -19.58 8.08 -4.81
N THR A 23 -18.58 8.05 -5.71
CA THR A 23 -18.80 7.81 -7.15
C THR A 23 -18.44 6.40 -7.61
N LYS A 24 -17.54 5.70 -6.92
CA LYS A 24 -17.02 4.38 -7.29
C LYS A 24 -17.34 3.29 -6.27
N GLY A 25 -17.86 3.67 -5.10
CA GLY A 25 -18.20 2.73 -4.03
C GLY A 25 -17.01 2.16 -3.28
N PHE A 26 -15.80 2.71 -3.44
CA PHE A 26 -14.64 2.23 -2.68
C PHE A 26 -14.83 2.40 -1.18
N ASP A 27 -14.53 1.36 -0.42
CA ASP A 27 -14.61 1.31 1.04
C ASP A 27 -13.23 1.14 1.71
N ALA A 28 -12.15 1.15 0.93
CA ALA A 28 -10.78 1.12 1.40
C ALA A 28 -9.92 2.11 0.61
N PHE A 29 -9.07 2.88 1.31
CA PHE A 29 -8.16 3.84 0.69
C PHE A 29 -6.77 3.80 1.32
N LYS A 30 -5.73 3.82 0.49
CA LYS A 30 -4.34 3.98 0.87
C LYS A 30 -3.91 5.41 0.57
N VAL A 31 -3.34 6.11 1.55
CA VAL A 31 -2.83 7.48 1.42
C VAL A 31 -1.35 7.53 1.78
N ARG A 32 -0.66 8.53 1.26
CA ARG A 32 0.77 8.70 1.47
C ARG A 32 1.08 9.45 2.75
N ALA A 33 2.05 8.96 3.53
CA ALA A 33 2.74 9.69 4.59
C ALA A 33 4.25 9.76 4.29
N GLY A 34 4.95 10.71 4.93
CA GLY A 34 6.36 10.94 4.63
C GLY A 34 6.60 11.53 3.23
N ALA A 35 7.84 11.76 2.86
CA ALA A 35 8.21 12.33 1.57
C ALA A 35 9.26 11.48 0.83
N GLU A 36 10.46 11.36 1.40
CA GLU A 36 11.59 10.70 0.75
C GLU A 36 12.07 9.48 1.53
N VAL A 37 12.43 8.44 0.79
CA VAL A 37 12.99 7.19 1.32
C VAL A 37 14.17 7.48 2.26
N GLY A 38 14.09 7.01 3.51
CA GLY A 38 15.14 7.10 4.51
C GLY A 38 15.50 8.51 4.99
N ARG A 39 14.74 9.53 4.60
CA ARG A 39 15.02 10.92 4.98
C ARG A 39 14.38 11.36 6.29
N ASN A 40 13.43 10.59 6.80
CA ASN A 40 12.70 10.88 8.04
C ASN A 40 12.01 12.26 8.03
N GLN A 41 11.49 12.65 6.87
CA GLN A 41 10.89 13.97 6.63
C GLN A 41 9.56 13.86 5.89
N ASP A 42 8.63 14.72 6.25
CA ASP A 42 7.40 14.94 5.49
C ASP A 42 7.62 15.90 4.31
N GLU A 43 6.69 15.96 3.36
CA GLU A 43 6.71 16.95 2.27
C GLU A 43 6.74 18.40 2.79
N TRP A 44 6.12 18.63 3.94
CA TRP A 44 6.30 19.81 4.79
C TRP A 44 6.06 19.42 6.26
N PRO A 45 6.62 20.18 7.21
CA PRO A 45 6.49 19.84 8.63
C PRO A 45 5.03 19.76 9.09
N GLY A 46 4.66 18.64 9.71
CA GLY A 46 3.33 18.41 10.28
C GLY A 46 2.28 17.89 9.31
N ARG A 47 2.64 17.62 8.03
CA ARG A 47 1.69 17.07 7.06
C ARG A 47 1.11 15.73 7.50
N THR A 48 1.95 14.83 7.98
CA THR A 48 1.52 13.49 8.40
C THR A 48 0.53 13.56 9.55
N GLU A 49 0.79 14.40 10.54
CA GLU A 49 -0.10 14.63 11.68
C GLU A 49 -1.43 15.27 11.28
N GLU A 50 -1.45 16.03 10.21
CA GLU A 50 -2.67 16.68 9.70
C GLU A 50 -3.48 15.77 8.78
N ILE A 51 -2.83 15.05 7.84
CA ILE A 51 -3.55 14.26 6.84
C ILE A 51 -4.28 13.06 7.45
N ILE A 52 -3.66 12.37 8.41
CA ILE A 52 -4.22 11.17 9.03
C ILE A 52 -5.60 11.43 9.66
N PRO A 53 -5.76 12.38 10.61
CA PRO A 53 -7.07 12.66 11.18
C PRO A 53 -8.02 13.34 10.18
N THR A 54 -7.52 14.12 9.22
CA THR A 54 -8.35 14.80 8.23
C THR A 54 -9.05 13.80 7.31
N ILE A 55 -8.34 12.81 6.79
CA ILE A 55 -8.92 11.74 5.95
C ILE A 55 -9.96 10.93 6.76
N ARG A 56 -9.61 10.50 7.98
CA ARG A 56 -10.54 9.75 8.84
C ARG A 56 -11.81 10.53 9.13
N LYS A 57 -11.68 11.81 9.46
CA LYS A 57 -12.83 12.68 9.73
C LYS A 57 -13.75 12.82 8.51
N GLU A 58 -13.19 12.96 7.32
CA GLU A 58 -13.95 13.18 6.09
C GLU A 58 -14.64 11.91 5.60
N LEU A 59 -13.99 10.74 5.74
CA LEU A 59 -14.53 9.47 5.26
C LEU A 59 -15.39 8.73 6.29
N GLY A 60 -15.30 9.08 7.56
CA GLY A 60 -16.07 8.40 8.61
C GLY A 60 -15.41 7.08 9.08
N ALA A 61 -16.10 6.35 9.97
CA ALA A 61 -15.55 5.17 10.62
C ALA A 61 -15.68 3.87 9.80
N ASP A 62 -16.57 3.84 8.82
CA ASP A 62 -16.93 2.62 8.07
C ASP A 62 -15.99 2.34 6.88
N VAL A 63 -14.98 3.19 6.67
CA VAL A 63 -14.00 3.06 5.60
C VAL A 63 -12.69 2.54 6.15
N ASP A 64 -12.11 1.53 5.51
CA ASP A 64 -10.78 1.04 5.84
C ASP A 64 -9.72 2.02 5.33
N LEU A 65 -8.85 2.46 6.22
CA LEU A 65 -7.76 3.38 5.88
C LEU A 65 -6.41 2.73 6.06
N LEU A 66 -5.58 2.90 5.04
CA LEU A 66 -4.23 2.39 4.95
C LEU A 66 -3.27 3.57 4.73
N VAL A 67 -2.06 3.48 5.24
CA VAL A 67 -1.00 4.46 4.96
C VAL A 67 0.20 3.76 4.38
N ASP A 68 0.79 4.39 3.36
CA ASP A 68 2.09 4.04 2.82
C ASP A 68 3.10 5.15 3.13
N ALA A 69 4.18 4.82 3.83
CA ALA A 69 5.27 5.73 4.11
C ALA A 69 6.45 5.59 3.14
N ASN A 70 6.39 4.64 2.21
CA ASN A 70 7.44 4.36 1.22
C ASN A 70 8.85 4.44 1.81
N SER A 71 9.09 3.66 2.84
CA SER A 71 10.42 3.52 3.45
C SER A 71 11.00 4.83 4.04
N CYS A 72 10.15 5.75 4.49
CA CYS A 72 10.58 7.11 4.85
C CYS A 72 11.26 7.21 6.21
N TYR A 73 10.71 6.58 7.24
CA TYR A 73 10.97 6.94 8.64
C TYR A 73 12.07 6.11 9.32
N SER A 74 12.68 6.71 10.36
CA SER A 74 13.41 5.95 11.37
C SER A 74 12.42 5.16 12.24
N PRO A 75 12.86 4.09 12.94
CA PRO A 75 11.97 3.28 13.78
C PRO A 75 11.19 4.10 14.83
N ASP A 76 11.85 5.01 15.53
CA ASP A 76 11.22 5.84 16.56
C ASP A 76 10.11 6.72 15.95
N ARG A 77 10.41 7.36 14.81
CA ARG A 77 9.41 8.19 14.12
C ARG A 77 8.28 7.34 13.53
N ALA A 78 8.60 6.18 12.99
CA ALA A 78 7.60 5.24 12.47
C ALA A 78 6.63 4.77 13.57
N ILE A 79 7.13 4.50 14.78
CA ILE A 79 6.29 4.12 15.92
C ILE A 79 5.39 5.29 16.36
N GLU A 80 5.92 6.52 16.41
CA GLU A 80 5.11 7.72 16.70
C GLU A 80 3.96 7.87 15.69
N VAL A 81 4.26 7.80 14.38
CA VAL A 81 3.26 7.85 13.32
C VAL A 81 2.28 6.69 13.43
N GLY A 82 2.77 5.49 13.73
CA GLY A 82 1.96 4.30 13.94
C GLY A 82 0.93 4.46 15.05
N HIS A 83 1.27 5.11 16.15
CA HIS A 83 0.31 5.42 17.22
C HIS A 83 -0.75 6.43 16.75
N ILE A 84 -0.37 7.45 15.97
CA ILE A 84 -1.35 8.37 15.37
C ILE A 84 -2.31 7.61 14.43
N LEU A 85 -1.80 6.65 13.64
CA LEU A 85 -2.62 5.80 12.79
C LEU A 85 -3.60 4.96 13.61
N GLN A 86 -3.14 4.31 14.68
CA GLN A 86 -3.98 3.52 15.59
C GLN A 86 -5.11 4.36 16.22
N ASP A 87 -4.77 5.54 16.73
CA ASP A 87 -5.72 6.47 17.35
C ASP A 87 -6.79 6.96 16.37
N ASN A 88 -6.49 6.94 15.06
CA ASN A 88 -7.40 7.29 13.98
C ASN A 88 -8.01 6.07 13.27
N GLY A 89 -7.84 4.87 13.78
CA GLY A 89 -8.47 3.65 13.28
C GLY A 89 -7.99 3.20 11.89
N TYR A 90 -6.74 3.50 11.53
CA TYR A 90 -6.11 2.94 10.35
C TYR A 90 -5.79 1.47 10.58
N CYS A 91 -5.79 0.66 9.52
CA CYS A 91 -5.62 -0.78 9.62
C CYS A 91 -4.31 -1.32 9.03
N HIS A 92 -3.68 -0.59 8.12
CA HIS A 92 -2.38 -0.96 7.53
C HIS A 92 -1.41 0.21 7.55
N TYR A 93 -0.14 -0.13 7.82
CA TYR A 93 1.00 0.78 7.76
C TYR A 93 2.09 0.16 6.87
N GLU A 94 2.17 0.61 5.63
CA GLU A 94 3.06 0.11 4.59
C GLU A 94 4.42 0.80 4.64
N GLU A 95 5.48 0.01 4.50
CA GLU A 95 6.89 0.42 4.44
C GLU A 95 7.27 1.56 5.41
N PRO A 96 7.07 1.40 6.73
CA PRO A 96 7.37 2.47 7.67
C PRO A 96 8.85 2.89 7.69
N CYS A 97 9.77 1.92 7.56
CA CYS A 97 11.21 2.11 7.56
C CYS A 97 11.80 1.76 6.19
N PRO A 98 13.07 2.15 5.90
CA PRO A 98 13.75 1.75 4.68
C PRO A 98 13.64 0.24 4.43
N TYR A 99 13.14 -0.16 3.26
CA TYR A 99 12.79 -1.55 2.95
C TYR A 99 13.93 -2.54 3.14
N TRP A 100 15.18 -2.12 2.98
CA TRP A 100 16.38 -2.94 3.21
C TRP A 100 16.75 -3.12 4.71
N GLU A 101 16.13 -2.33 5.60
CA GLU A 101 16.37 -2.35 7.05
C GLU A 101 15.28 -3.17 7.77
N LEU A 102 15.21 -4.47 7.47
CA LEU A 102 14.17 -5.37 7.99
C LEU A 102 14.09 -5.39 9.51
N GLU A 103 15.23 -5.26 10.21
CA GLU A 103 15.26 -5.17 11.68
C GLU A 103 14.58 -3.92 12.20
N GLN A 104 14.69 -2.80 11.49
CA GLN A 104 14.00 -1.56 11.86
C GLN A 104 12.49 -1.70 11.66
N THR A 105 12.08 -2.27 10.52
CA THR A 105 10.66 -2.58 10.28
C THR A 105 10.12 -3.55 11.34
N LYS A 106 10.89 -4.55 11.73
CA LYS A 106 10.53 -5.48 12.82
C LYS A 106 10.27 -4.77 14.15
N LEU A 107 11.09 -3.77 14.52
CA LEU A 107 10.86 -2.98 15.73
C LEU A 107 9.51 -2.26 15.69
N VAL A 108 9.14 -1.73 14.54
CA VAL A 108 7.84 -1.06 14.35
C VAL A 108 6.69 -2.07 14.45
N THR A 109 6.82 -3.21 13.79
CA THR A 109 5.82 -4.31 13.84
C THR A 109 5.58 -4.78 15.26
N ASP A 110 6.64 -4.97 16.05
CA ASP A 110 6.52 -5.41 17.44
C ASP A 110 5.91 -4.35 18.38
N ALA A 111 6.03 -3.08 18.04
CA ALA A 111 5.53 -1.97 18.86
C ALA A 111 4.06 -1.61 18.61
N LEU A 112 3.52 -1.98 17.45
CA LEU A 112 2.19 -1.53 16.99
C LEU A 112 1.17 -2.68 17.04
N GLN A 113 -0.12 -2.30 17.05
CA GLN A 113 -1.25 -3.23 16.97
C GLN A 113 -1.92 -3.23 15.59
N ILE A 114 -1.64 -2.23 14.74
CA ILE A 114 -2.07 -2.24 13.34
C ILE A 114 -1.13 -3.13 12.54
N ASN A 115 -1.60 -3.66 11.41
CA ASN A 115 -0.75 -4.47 10.55
C ASN A 115 0.33 -3.63 9.87
N VAL A 116 1.59 -3.97 10.08
CA VAL A 116 2.71 -3.45 9.29
C VAL A 116 2.82 -4.29 8.02
N THR A 117 2.98 -3.62 6.88
CA THR A 117 3.00 -4.28 5.56
C THR A 117 4.22 -3.83 4.77
N GLY A 118 4.65 -4.62 3.78
CA GLY A 118 5.79 -4.25 2.95
C GLY A 118 6.33 -5.39 2.09
N GLY A 119 7.38 -5.06 1.33
CA GLY A 119 8.08 -5.99 0.47
C GLY A 119 7.96 -5.69 -1.02
N GLU A 120 7.32 -4.60 -1.42
CA GLU A 120 7.16 -4.26 -2.84
C GLU A 120 8.50 -4.09 -3.57
N GLN A 121 9.52 -3.58 -2.88
CA GLN A 121 10.85 -3.35 -3.44
C GLN A 121 11.74 -4.62 -3.46
N ASP A 122 11.34 -5.69 -2.76
CA ASP A 122 12.18 -6.87 -2.59
C ASP A 122 12.11 -7.80 -3.79
N CYS A 123 13.24 -7.92 -4.50
CA CYS A 123 13.33 -8.69 -5.75
C CYS A 123 14.03 -10.04 -5.59
N ASP A 124 14.52 -10.42 -4.42
CA ASP A 124 15.23 -11.69 -4.21
C ASP A 124 14.61 -12.60 -3.14
N LEU A 125 14.65 -13.91 -3.38
CA LEU A 125 14.05 -14.90 -2.50
C LEU A 125 14.72 -15.04 -1.13
N PRO A 126 16.06 -14.88 -0.97
CA PRO A 126 16.67 -14.85 0.35
C PRO A 126 16.16 -13.75 1.26
N THR A 127 15.97 -12.53 0.75
CA THR A 127 15.39 -11.41 1.50
C THR A 127 13.94 -11.72 1.90
N TRP A 128 13.12 -12.25 1.00
CA TRP A 128 11.78 -12.71 1.30
C TRP A 128 11.73 -13.75 2.42
N ARG A 129 12.63 -14.74 2.36
CA ARG A 129 12.72 -15.75 3.43
C ARG A 129 13.04 -15.10 4.77
N ARG A 130 14.03 -14.21 4.81
CA ARG A 130 14.43 -13.49 6.02
C ARG A 130 13.29 -12.64 6.58
N MET A 131 12.62 -11.85 5.74
CA MET A 131 11.46 -11.03 6.12
C MET A 131 10.37 -11.85 6.78
N ILE A 132 10.03 -13.01 6.19
CA ILE A 132 8.98 -13.91 6.65
C ILE A 132 9.40 -14.64 7.94
N GLU A 133 10.62 -15.19 8.01
CA GLU A 133 11.13 -15.91 9.17
C GLU A 133 11.22 -15.04 10.42
N MET A 134 11.67 -13.78 10.28
CA MET A 134 11.74 -12.85 11.40
C MET A 134 10.42 -12.14 11.69
N ARG A 135 9.41 -12.33 10.86
CA ARG A 135 8.14 -11.59 10.92
C ARG A 135 8.36 -10.07 10.97
N ALA A 136 9.11 -9.59 10.00
CA ALA A 136 9.36 -8.16 9.87
C ALA A 136 8.09 -7.37 9.53
N VAL A 137 7.11 -8.03 8.92
CA VAL A 137 5.80 -7.50 8.56
C VAL A 137 4.69 -8.51 8.90
N ASP A 138 3.46 -8.03 9.04
CA ASP A 138 2.26 -8.84 9.29
C ASP A 138 1.60 -9.30 7.98
N ILE A 139 1.73 -8.52 6.91
CA ILE A 139 1.18 -8.78 5.58
C ILE A 139 2.28 -8.52 4.55
N ILE A 140 2.53 -9.48 3.67
CA ILE A 140 3.53 -9.33 2.62
C ILE A 140 2.93 -8.78 1.32
N GLN A 141 3.71 -7.93 0.64
CA GLN A 141 3.26 -7.18 -0.54
C GLN A 141 4.20 -7.37 -1.76
N PRO A 142 4.37 -8.62 -2.27
CA PRO A 142 5.22 -8.83 -3.43
C PRO A 142 4.64 -8.14 -4.67
N ASP A 143 5.47 -7.43 -5.43
CA ASP A 143 5.12 -7.00 -6.78
C ASP A 143 5.51 -8.08 -7.78
N ILE A 144 4.57 -8.52 -8.61
CA ILE A 144 4.79 -9.62 -9.58
C ILE A 144 5.88 -9.26 -10.60
N LEU A 145 5.96 -7.99 -11.01
CA LEU A 145 6.92 -7.55 -12.01
C LEU A 145 8.32 -7.32 -11.40
N TYR A 146 8.38 -6.67 -10.23
CA TYR A 146 9.66 -6.39 -9.56
C TYR A 146 10.34 -7.68 -9.09
N LEU A 147 9.55 -8.63 -8.60
CA LEU A 147 10.06 -9.94 -8.18
C LEU A 147 10.49 -10.83 -9.37
N GLY A 148 10.13 -10.47 -10.61
CA GLY A 148 10.54 -11.16 -11.82
C GLY A 148 9.56 -12.23 -12.31
N GLY A 149 8.28 -12.05 -12.06
CA GLY A 149 7.19 -12.82 -12.64
C GLY A 149 6.52 -13.82 -11.71
N ILE A 150 5.43 -14.38 -12.18
CA ILE A 150 4.48 -15.18 -11.40
C ILE A 150 5.12 -16.38 -10.69
N ASN A 151 6.05 -17.08 -11.33
CA ASN A 151 6.69 -18.26 -10.75
C ASN A 151 7.50 -17.92 -9.49
N ARG A 152 8.16 -16.77 -9.46
CA ARG A 152 8.91 -16.30 -8.29
C ARG A 152 7.95 -15.82 -7.21
N THR A 153 6.89 -15.13 -7.61
CA THR A 153 5.83 -14.68 -6.70
C THR A 153 5.14 -15.85 -6.01
N LEU A 154 4.82 -16.92 -6.73
CA LEU A 154 4.25 -18.13 -6.13
C LEU A 154 5.18 -18.80 -5.09
N ARG A 155 6.51 -18.74 -5.28
CA ARG A 155 7.45 -19.22 -4.24
C ARG A 155 7.39 -18.39 -2.97
N VAL A 156 7.23 -17.05 -3.10
CA VAL A 156 7.05 -16.17 -1.94
C VAL A 156 5.71 -16.45 -1.26
N VAL A 157 4.64 -16.65 -2.04
CA VAL A 157 3.32 -17.06 -1.54
C VAL A 157 3.40 -18.37 -0.74
N GLU A 158 4.11 -19.39 -1.24
CA GLU A 158 4.31 -20.67 -0.54
C GLU A 158 5.04 -20.49 0.80
N MET A 159 6.06 -19.64 0.86
CA MET A 159 6.73 -19.27 2.11
C MET A 159 5.77 -18.57 3.08
N ALA A 160 4.95 -17.65 2.59
CA ALA A 160 3.95 -16.93 3.38
C ALA A 160 2.86 -17.90 3.94
N ILE A 161 2.35 -18.81 3.12
CA ILE A 161 1.41 -19.85 3.55
C ILE A 161 2.00 -20.66 4.72
N SER A 162 3.25 -21.10 4.56
CA SER A 162 3.94 -21.89 5.59
C SER A 162 4.11 -21.14 6.91
N ALA A 163 4.22 -19.82 6.84
CA ALA A 163 4.34 -18.92 7.99
C ALA A 163 2.98 -18.39 8.52
N GLY A 164 1.88 -18.67 7.82
CA GLY A 164 0.55 -18.15 8.16
C GLY A 164 0.40 -16.64 7.93
N LEU A 165 1.12 -16.08 6.94
CA LEU A 165 1.04 -14.67 6.59
C LEU A 165 0.10 -14.46 5.39
N PRO A 166 -0.76 -13.43 5.42
CA PRO A 166 -1.54 -13.02 4.25
C PRO A 166 -0.67 -12.31 3.22
N VAL A 167 -1.13 -12.34 1.97
CA VAL A 167 -0.49 -11.73 0.81
C VAL A 167 -1.42 -10.71 0.18
N THR A 168 -1.01 -9.44 0.17
CA THR A 168 -1.68 -8.34 -0.54
C THR A 168 -0.67 -7.72 -1.51
N PRO A 169 -0.58 -8.21 -2.76
CA PRO A 169 0.47 -7.78 -3.67
C PRO A 169 0.41 -6.30 -3.97
N HIS A 170 1.59 -5.69 -4.08
CA HIS A 170 1.73 -4.34 -4.61
C HIS A 170 1.33 -4.27 -6.09
N CYS A 171 0.65 -3.19 -6.46
CA CYS A 171 0.22 -2.93 -7.83
C CYS A 171 0.11 -1.42 -8.10
N ALA A 172 1.21 -0.77 -8.45
CA ALA A 172 1.31 0.69 -8.54
C ALA A 172 0.49 1.34 -9.66
N ASN A 173 0.08 0.60 -10.68
CA ASN A 173 -0.50 1.21 -11.88
C ASN A 173 -1.51 0.29 -12.59
N LEU A 174 -2.38 0.88 -13.40
CA LEU A 174 -3.42 0.19 -14.15
C LEU A 174 -2.89 -0.38 -15.47
N SER A 175 -2.07 -1.43 -15.40
CA SER A 175 -1.50 -2.13 -16.54
C SER A 175 -1.76 -3.64 -16.47
N MET A 176 -0.98 -4.41 -17.21
CA MET A 176 -1.01 -5.88 -17.13
C MET A 176 -0.71 -6.39 -15.70
N VAL A 177 0.04 -5.65 -14.88
CA VAL A 177 0.29 -6.03 -13.48
C VAL A 177 -0.99 -6.09 -12.66
N THR A 178 -1.94 -5.18 -12.89
CA THR A 178 -3.26 -5.20 -12.23
C THR A 178 -3.99 -6.51 -12.53
N LEU A 179 -4.03 -6.92 -13.79
CA LEU A 179 -4.66 -8.19 -14.19
C LEU A 179 -3.96 -9.41 -13.58
N PHE A 180 -2.63 -9.43 -13.60
CA PHE A 180 -1.87 -10.50 -12.98
C PHE A 180 -2.12 -10.57 -11.47
N THR A 181 -2.19 -9.43 -10.81
CA THR A 181 -2.48 -9.35 -9.37
C THR A 181 -3.90 -9.83 -9.05
N MET A 182 -4.91 -9.44 -9.84
CA MET A 182 -6.28 -9.91 -9.67
C MET A 182 -6.38 -11.44 -9.80
N HIS A 183 -5.75 -12.02 -10.83
CA HIS A 183 -5.72 -13.47 -11.01
C HIS A 183 -4.94 -14.18 -9.88
N LEU A 184 -3.81 -13.61 -9.45
CA LEU A 184 -3.04 -14.16 -8.32
C LEU A 184 -3.87 -14.19 -7.05
N LEU A 185 -4.49 -13.07 -6.66
CA LEU A 185 -5.31 -12.97 -5.45
C LEU A 185 -6.47 -13.97 -5.47
N LYS A 186 -7.06 -14.24 -6.64
CA LYS A 186 -8.13 -15.23 -6.79
C LYS A 186 -7.63 -16.67 -6.67
N ALA A 187 -6.36 -16.93 -6.96
CA ALA A 187 -5.79 -18.27 -7.03
C ALA A 187 -5.12 -18.72 -5.72
N ILE A 188 -4.69 -17.81 -4.86
CA ILE A 188 -3.95 -18.13 -3.63
C ILE A 188 -4.88 -18.24 -2.41
N PRO A 189 -4.64 -19.21 -1.49
CA PRO A 189 -5.51 -19.44 -0.35
C PRO A 189 -5.33 -18.41 0.79
N ASN A 190 -4.21 -17.72 0.81
CA ASN A 190 -3.86 -16.71 1.82
C ASN A 190 -3.91 -15.27 1.26
N ALA A 191 -4.76 -15.02 0.27
CA ALA A 191 -5.02 -13.67 -0.23
C ALA A 191 -5.43 -12.74 0.91
N GLY A 192 -4.85 -11.55 0.95
CA GLY A 192 -5.27 -10.48 1.83
C GLY A 192 -6.60 -9.87 1.38
N LYS A 193 -7.11 -8.93 2.17
CA LYS A 193 -8.45 -8.35 1.97
C LYS A 193 -8.54 -7.44 0.75
N TYR A 194 -7.45 -6.80 0.34
CA TYR A 194 -7.47 -5.72 -0.63
C TYR A 194 -6.73 -6.07 -1.93
N LEU A 195 -7.22 -5.53 -3.03
CA LEU A 195 -6.46 -5.32 -4.27
C LEU A 195 -5.97 -3.87 -4.26
N GLU A 196 -4.67 -3.65 -4.39
CA GLU A 196 -4.17 -2.32 -4.68
C GLU A 196 -4.59 -1.90 -6.08
N PHE A 197 -5.39 -0.82 -6.17
CA PHE A 197 -5.94 -0.31 -7.40
C PHE A 197 -5.62 1.18 -7.52
N SER A 198 -4.74 1.54 -8.47
CA SER A 198 -4.31 2.92 -8.64
C SER A 198 -5.49 3.83 -9.00
N ILE A 199 -5.63 4.91 -8.26
CA ILE A 199 -6.59 5.99 -8.54
C ILE A 199 -5.93 7.19 -9.24
N GLU A 200 -4.66 7.06 -9.58
CA GLU A 200 -3.93 8.06 -10.36
C GLU A 200 -4.38 8.00 -11.82
N GLY A 201 -4.65 9.17 -12.39
CA GLY A 201 -5.14 9.28 -13.76
C GLY A 201 -4.03 9.37 -14.80
N SER A 202 -4.42 9.61 -16.05
CA SER A 202 -3.51 9.79 -17.18
C SER A 202 -2.59 11.01 -17.06
N ASP A 203 -2.89 11.95 -16.18
CA ASP A 203 -2.00 13.04 -15.79
C ASP A 203 -0.74 12.55 -15.07
N TYR A 204 -0.86 11.46 -14.32
CA TYR A 204 0.27 10.82 -13.63
C TYR A 204 0.89 9.69 -14.46
N TYR A 205 0.04 8.87 -15.09
CA TYR A 205 0.45 7.73 -15.94
C TYR A 205 -0.06 7.89 -17.38
N PRO A 206 0.46 8.85 -18.17
CA PRO A 206 -0.07 9.13 -19.52
C PRO A 206 0.04 7.95 -20.49
N TRP A 207 0.95 7.01 -20.23
CA TRP A 207 1.13 5.80 -21.03
C TRP A 207 0.03 4.74 -20.82
N GLN A 208 -0.85 4.92 -19.83
CA GLN A 208 -2.00 4.01 -19.63
C GLN A 208 -3.09 4.21 -20.68
N ASP A 209 -3.17 5.39 -21.28
CA ASP A 209 -4.15 5.68 -22.30
C ASP A 209 -3.90 4.81 -23.56
N GLY A 210 -4.90 4.01 -23.96
CA GLY A 210 -4.79 3.13 -25.10
C GLY A 210 -3.96 1.86 -24.89
N LEU A 211 -3.54 1.55 -23.66
CA LEU A 211 -2.84 0.31 -23.34
C LEU A 211 -3.71 -0.92 -23.62
N PHE A 212 -5.01 -0.81 -23.42
CA PHE A 212 -5.99 -1.86 -23.72
C PHE A 212 -6.98 -1.35 -24.80
N ILE A 213 -7.44 -2.26 -25.65
CA ILE A 213 -8.46 -1.95 -26.66
C ILE A 213 -9.80 -1.62 -25.98
N GLU A 214 -10.13 -2.37 -24.95
CA GLU A 214 -11.28 -2.15 -24.06
C GLU A 214 -10.79 -2.33 -22.62
N SER A 215 -11.52 -1.77 -21.64
CA SER A 215 -11.15 -1.94 -20.24
C SER A 215 -11.16 -3.44 -19.88
N PRO A 216 -10.04 -4.00 -19.41
CA PRO A 216 -9.97 -5.43 -19.08
C PRO A 216 -10.59 -5.75 -17.71
N TYR A 217 -11.08 -4.76 -16.99
CA TYR A 217 -11.74 -4.90 -15.70
C TYR A 217 -12.87 -3.88 -15.57
N ASN A 218 -13.84 -4.20 -14.72
CA ASN A 218 -14.92 -3.31 -14.33
C ASN A 218 -14.85 -3.02 -12.82
N ILE A 219 -15.21 -1.80 -12.43
CA ILE A 219 -15.34 -1.41 -11.02
C ILE A 219 -16.80 -1.22 -10.73
N GLU A 220 -17.32 -2.01 -9.81
CA GLU A 220 -18.71 -1.98 -9.37
C GLU A 220 -18.75 -2.12 -7.85
N ASP A 221 -19.41 -1.18 -7.20
CA ASP A 221 -19.57 -1.12 -5.73
C ASP A 221 -18.21 -1.33 -4.99
N GLY A 222 -17.16 -0.64 -5.43
CA GLY A 222 -15.83 -0.72 -4.84
C GLY A 222 -15.04 -1.99 -5.12
N HIS A 223 -15.55 -2.89 -5.94
CA HIS A 223 -14.92 -4.16 -6.31
C HIS A 223 -14.44 -4.14 -7.75
N ALA A 224 -13.28 -4.76 -7.99
CA ALA A 224 -12.73 -4.95 -9.33
C ALA A 224 -13.06 -6.35 -9.86
N TYR A 225 -13.60 -6.42 -11.08
CA TYR A 225 -13.97 -7.66 -11.78
C TYR A 225 -13.22 -7.78 -13.10
N VAL A 226 -12.79 -8.99 -13.47
CA VAL A 226 -12.18 -9.37 -14.76
C VAL A 226 -13.11 -10.35 -15.47
#